data_7cd74fb5c3f9328406d0a1c97ba428de
#
_entry.id   7cd74fb5c3f9328406d0a1c97ba428de
#
_cell.length_a   1.000
_cell.length_b   1.000
_cell.length_c   1.000
_cell.angle_alpha   90.00
_cell.angle_beta   90.00
_cell.angle_gamma   90.00
#
_symmetry.space_group_name_H-M   'P 1'
#
loop_
_entity.id
_entity.type
_entity.pdbx_description
1 polymer ?
#
loop_
_entity_poly.entity_id
_entity_poly.type
_entity_poly.pdbx_seq_one_letter_code
_entity_poly.pdbx_strand_id
1 'polypeptide(L)'
;MENGETGLRVRELESTIDAMRESLERAEAAGHERVQAANAAAAAESSELKATIRALRDELERAHADHAAALQATERRHRDEVRELQASVQAMREQLEHAHTESAGA
;
A
#
# COMPACT_ATOMS: atom_id res chain seq x y z
N MET A 1 -8.86 -73.74 -27.25
CA MET A 1 -8.09 -73.30 -26.09
C MET A 1 -7.35 -71.98 -26.36
N GLU A 2 -6.66 -71.80 -27.45
CA GLU A 2 -5.97 -70.51 -27.78
C GLU A 2 -6.92 -69.33 -27.90
N ASN A 3 -8.14 -69.55 -28.45
CA ASN A 3 -9.15 -68.45 -28.56
C ASN A 3 -9.69 -68.01 -27.21
N GLY A 4 -9.75 -68.89 -26.20
CA GLY A 4 -10.19 -68.57 -24.86
C GLY A 4 -9.19 -67.72 -24.11
N GLU A 5 -7.89 -68.04 -24.24
CA GLU A 5 -6.80 -67.29 -23.64
C GLU A 5 -6.65 -65.88 -24.25
N THR A 6 -6.77 -65.81 -25.58
CA THR A 6 -6.74 -64.56 -26.34
C THR A 6 -7.92 -63.64 -25.93
N GLY A 7 -9.12 -64.24 -25.81
CA GLY A 7 -10.31 -63.50 -25.36
C GLY A 7 -10.17 -62.97 -23.93
N LEU A 8 -9.58 -63.73 -23.04
CA LEU A 8 -9.31 -63.25 -21.65
C LEU A 8 -8.30 -62.12 -21.63
N ARG A 9 -7.23 -62.22 -22.42
CA ARG A 9 -6.24 -61.12 -22.53
C ARG A 9 -6.83 -59.86 -23.08
N VAL A 10 -7.67 -59.96 -24.10
CA VAL A 10 -8.37 -58.79 -24.67
C VAL A 10 -9.25 -58.14 -23.62
N ARG A 11 -10.01 -58.88 -22.84
CA ARG A 11 -10.84 -58.38 -21.78
C ARG A 11 -10.03 -57.71 -20.67
N GLU A 12 -8.90 -58.30 -20.28
CA GLU A 12 -7.98 -57.73 -19.30
C GLU A 12 -7.40 -56.40 -19.76
N LEU A 13 -6.97 -56.34 -21.04
CA LEU A 13 -6.46 -55.13 -21.65
C LEU A 13 -7.52 -54.03 -21.76
N GLU A 14 -8.74 -54.37 -22.16
CA GLU A 14 -9.87 -53.44 -22.21
C GLU A 14 -10.18 -52.90 -20.84
N SER A 15 -10.21 -53.75 -19.81
CA SER A 15 -10.42 -53.33 -18.43
C SER A 15 -9.33 -52.41 -17.94
N THR A 16 -8.07 -52.69 -18.30
CA THR A 16 -6.92 -51.85 -17.97
C THR A 16 -7.03 -50.45 -18.65
N ILE A 17 -7.40 -50.46 -19.92
CA ILE A 17 -7.59 -49.22 -20.69
C ILE A 17 -8.68 -48.37 -20.06
N ASP A 18 -9.82 -48.95 -19.69
CA ASP A 18 -10.91 -48.23 -19.04
C ASP A 18 -10.49 -47.63 -17.69
N ALA A 19 -9.76 -48.43 -16.88
CA ALA A 19 -9.24 -47.95 -15.61
C ALA A 19 -8.24 -46.81 -15.80
N MET A 20 -7.37 -46.90 -16.81
CA MET A 20 -6.42 -45.83 -17.13
C MET A 20 -7.13 -44.56 -17.62
N ARG A 21 -8.16 -44.66 -18.43
CA ARG A 21 -8.96 -43.54 -18.89
C ARG A 21 -9.65 -42.85 -17.73
N GLU A 22 -10.28 -43.59 -16.83
CA GLU A 22 -10.90 -43.04 -15.63
C GLU A 22 -9.90 -42.35 -14.72
N SER A 23 -8.72 -42.94 -14.54
CA SER A 23 -7.64 -42.37 -13.77
C SER A 23 -7.14 -41.07 -14.40
N LEU A 24 -6.98 -41.02 -15.70
CA LEU A 24 -6.55 -39.85 -16.45
C LEU A 24 -7.60 -38.72 -16.36
N GLU A 25 -8.88 -39.05 -16.56
CA GLU A 25 -9.97 -38.09 -16.44
C GLU A 25 -10.02 -37.47 -15.06
N ARG A 26 -9.85 -38.26 -13.99
CA ARG A 26 -9.79 -37.76 -12.62
C ARG A 26 -8.58 -36.88 -12.40
N ALA A 27 -7.41 -37.26 -12.93
CA ALA A 27 -6.19 -36.45 -12.80
C ALA A 27 -6.33 -35.12 -13.53
N GLU A 28 -6.92 -35.13 -14.73
CA GLU A 28 -7.20 -33.91 -15.49
C GLU A 28 -8.18 -32.99 -14.76
N ALA A 29 -9.26 -33.55 -14.22
CA ALA A 29 -10.25 -32.77 -13.43
C ALA A 29 -9.63 -32.19 -12.20
N ALA A 30 -8.84 -32.97 -11.45
CA ALA A 30 -8.16 -32.48 -10.24
C ALA A 30 -7.11 -31.40 -10.59
N GLY A 31 -6.40 -31.58 -11.71
CA GLY A 31 -5.46 -30.57 -12.20
C GLY A 31 -6.14 -29.27 -12.57
N HIS A 32 -7.27 -29.36 -13.25
CA HIS A 32 -8.08 -28.19 -13.63
C HIS A 32 -8.61 -27.44 -12.41
N GLU A 33 -9.12 -28.16 -11.43
CA GLU A 33 -9.58 -27.59 -10.15
C GLU A 33 -8.45 -26.86 -9.42
N ARG A 34 -7.25 -27.46 -9.39
CA ARG A 34 -6.07 -26.82 -8.75
C ARG A 34 -5.67 -25.53 -9.45
N VAL A 35 -5.68 -25.53 -10.79
CA VAL A 35 -5.38 -24.31 -11.56
C VAL A 35 -6.41 -23.22 -11.29
N GLN A 36 -7.70 -23.58 -11.28
CA GLN A 36 -8.76 -22.62 -10.99
C GLN A 36 -8.64 -22.05 -9.57
N ALA A 37 -8.36 -22.91 -8.58
CA ALA A 37 -8.17 -22.47 -7.21
C ALA A 37 -6.95 -21.56 -7.06
N ALA A 38 -5.83 -21.89 -7.73
CA ALA A 38 -4.63 -21.07 -7.73
C ALA A 38 -4.88 -19.70 -8.39
N ASN A 39 -5.59 -19.68 -9.50
CA ASN A 39 -5.95 -18.43 -10.18
C ASN A 39 -6.89 -17.57 -9.34
N ALA A 40 -7.87 -18.16 -8.68
CA ALA A 40 -8.77 -17.45 -7.78
C ALA A 40 -8.02 -16.85 -6.57
N ALA A 41 -7.12 -17.63 -5.98
CA ALA A 41 -6.29 -17.17 -4.87
C ALA A 41 -5.36 -16.02 -5.30
N ALA A 42 -4.73 -16.13 -6.46
CA ALA A 42 -3.88 -15.08 -7.02
C ALA A 42 -4.67 -13.80 -7.31
N ALA A 43 -5.88 -13.92 -7.84
CA ALA A 43 -6.76 -12.78 -8.10
C ALA A 43 -7.19 -12.08 -6.81
N ALA A 44 -7.53 -12.86 -5.78
CA ALA A 44 -7.88 -12.33 -4.46
C ALA A 44 -6.70 -11.59 -3.82
N GLU A 45 -5.51 -12.18 -3.85
CA GLU A 45 -4.29 -11.56 -3.33
C GLU A 45 -3.96 -10.26 -4.08
N SER A 46 -4.05 -10.28 -5.40
CA SER A 46 -3.85 -9.06 -6.22
C SER A 46 -4.84 -7.96 -5.86
N SER A 47 -6.11 -8.30 -5.64
CA SER A 47 -7.14 -7.35 -5.23
C SER A 47 -6.85 -6.74 -3.87
N GLU A 48 -6.43 -7.56 -2.89
CA GLU A 48 -6.04 -7.10 -1.56
C GLU A 48 -4.82 -6.17 -1.60
N LEU A 49 -3.81 -6.53 -2.40
CA LEU A 49 -2.61 -5.71 -2.56
C LEU A 49 -2.95 -4.35 -3.20
N LYS A 50 -3.81 -4.32 -4.19
CA LYS A 50 -4.29 -3.08 -4.81
C LYS A 50 -5.04 -2.20 -3.81
N ALA A 51 -5.89 -2.80 -2.98
CA ALA A 51 -6.61 -2.08 -1.94
C ALA A 51 -5.64 -1.49 -0.90
N THR A 52 -4.64 -2.25 -0.50
CA THR A 52 -3.59 -1.79 0.42
C THR A 52 -2.79 -0.63 -0.17
N ILE A 53 -2.43 -0.72 -1.45
CA ILE A 53 -1.72 0.37 -2.15
C ILE A 53 -2.55 1.65 -2.15
N ARG A 54 -3.86 1.57 -2.43
CA ARG A 54 -4.75 2.74 -2.40
C ARG A 54 -4.84 3.34 -1.01
N ALA A 55 -4.98 2.51 0.01
CA ALA A 55 -5.04 2.97 1.39
C ALA A 55 -3.74 3.67 1.81
N LEU A 56 -2.59 3.10 1.46
CA LEU A 56 -1.28 3.70 1.74
C LEU A 56 -1.07 5.02 0.99
N ARG A 57 -1.52 5.12 -0.25
CA ARG A 57 -1.48 6.38 -1.00
C ARG A 57 -2.33 7.46 -0.35
N ASP A 58 -3.55 7.11 0.08
CA ASP A 58 -4.44 8.05 0.76
C ASP A 58 -3.84 8.53 2.08
N GLU A 59 -3.23 7.63 2.86
CA GLU A 59 -2.52 7.99 4.09
C GLU A 59 -1.34 8.92 3.82
N LEU A 60 -0.58 8.63 2.77
CA LEU A 60 0.56 9.45 2.37
C LEU A 60 0.12 10.84 1.94
N GLU A 61 -0.94 10.97 1.17
CA GLU A 61 -1.51 12.27 0.77
C GLU A 61 -1.96 13.07 1.96
N ARG A 62 -2.65 12.45 2.94
CA ARG A 62 -3.04 13.10 4.19
C ARG A 62 -1.83 13.55 4.99
N ALA A 63 -0.83 12.69 5.13
CA ALA A 63 0.40 13.04 5.84
C ALA A 63 1.12 14.21 5.20
N HIS A 64 1.18 14.26 3.87
CA HIS A 64 1.75 15.39 3.13
C HIS A 64 0.96 16.67 3.35
N ALA A 65 -0.37 16.61 3.29
CA ALA A 65 -1.23 17.77 3.52
C ALA A 65 -1.09 18.30 4.96
N ASP A 66 -1.10 17.40 5.93
CA ASP A 66 -0.93 17.76 7.35
C ASP A 66 0.44 18.37 7.61
N HIS A 67 1.49 17.82 7.01
CA HIS A 67 2.84 18.33 7.13
C HIS A 67 2.97 19.72 6.51
N ALA A 68 2.42 19.94 5.32
CA ALA A 68 2.40 21.25 4.67
C ALA A 68 1.66 22.28 5.51
N ALA A 69 0.51 21.92 6.09
CA ALA A 69 -0.24 22.79 6.98
C ALA A 69 0.54 23.13 8.25
N ALA A 70 1.21 22.14 8.84
CA ALA A 70 2.05 22.37 10.03
C ALA A 70 3.23 23.29 9.74
N LEU A 71 3.88 23.13 8.59
CA LEU A 71 4.96 24.03 8.14
C LEU A 71 4.46 25.46 7.96
N GLN A 72 3.33 25.65 7.30
CA GLN A 72 2.74 26.98 7.12
C GLN A 72 2.39 27.64 8.44
N ALA A 73 1.84 26.88 9.39
CA ALA A 73 1.52 27.39 10.72
C ALA A 73 2.79 27.80 11.48
N THR A 74 3.85 27.02 11.39
CA THR A 74 5.14 27.33 11.99
C THR A 74 5.76 28.58 11.38
N GLU A 75 5.73 28.73 10.07
CA GLU A 75 6.23 29.92 9.37
C GLU A 75 5.47 31.19 9.76
N ARG A 76 4.14 31.10 9.87
CA ARG A 76 3.32 32.24 10.33
C ARG A 76 3.68 32.66 11.75
N ARG A 77 3.79 31.72 12.68
CA ARG A 77 4.20 32.00 14.06
C ARG A 77 5.58 32.64 14.11
N HIS A 78 6.51 32.11 13.32
CA HIS A 78 7.85 32.65 13.23
C HIS A 78 7.86 34.11 12.73
N ARG A 79 7.10 34.41 11.69
CA ARG A 79 6.95 35.75 11.14
C ARG A 79 6.34 36.71 12.19
N ASP A 80 5.31 36.25 12.90
CA ASP A 80 4.67 37.06 13.94
C ASP A 80 5.62 37.35 15.09
N GLU A 81 6.38 36.33 15.53
CA GLU A 81 7.41 36.53 16.58
C GLU A 81 8.50 37.51 16.14
N VAL A 82 8.96 37.43 14.91
CA VAL A 82 9.94 38.35 14.36
C VAL A 82 9.40 39.76 14.32
N ARG A 83 8.15 39.96 13.90
CA ARG A 83 7.50 41.28 13.93
C ARG A 83 7.37 41.84 15.33
N GLU A 84 6.97 41.02 16.30
CA GLU A 84 6.88 41.45 17.70
C GLU A 84 8.26 41.84 18.25
N LEU A 85 9.29 41.08 17.97
CA LEU A 85 10.65 41.37 18.38
C LEU A 85 11.16 42.66 17.72
N GLN A 86 10.90 42.85 16.45
CA GLN A 86 11.26 44.08 15.72
C GLN A 86 10.54 45.31 16.32
N ALA A 87 9.26 45.16 16.64
CA ALA A 87 8.50 46.24 17.30
C ALA A 87 9.05 46.55 18.68
N SER A 88 9.43 45.52 19.46
CA SER A 88 10.05 45.70 20.76
C SER A 88 11.39 46.41 20.69
N VAL A 89 12.22 46.00 19.73
CA VAL A 89 13.53 46.65 19.50
C VAL A 89 13.34 48.11 19.11
N GLN A 90 12.38 48.42 18.24
CA GLN A 90 12.10 49.77 17.81
C GLN A 90 11.59 50.65 18.98
N ALA A 91 10.70 50.10 19.81
CA ALA A 91 10.20 50.79 21.00
C ALA A 91 11.33 51.09 22.00
N MET A 92 12.24 50.13 22.22
CA MET A 92 13.40 50.30 23.09
C MET A 92 14.36 51.38 22.56
N ARG A 93 14.59 51.37 21.25
CA ARG A 93 15.42 52.42 20.60
C ARG A 93 14.84 53.81 20.78
N GLU A 94 13.53 53.96 20.58
CA GLU A 94 12.82 55.21 20.77
C GLU A 94 12.90 55.67 22.22
N GLN A 95 12.71 54.75 23.19
CA GLN A 95 12.85 55.07 24.60
C GLN A 95 14.26 55.51 24.95
N LEU A 96 15.26 54.82 24.41
CA LEU A 96 16.67 55.14 24.64
C LEU A 96 17.03 56.52 24.03
N GLU A 97 16.60 56.76 22.80
CA GLU A 97 16.80 58.07 22.15
C GLU A 97 16.11 59.21 22.90
N HIS A 98 14.89 58.97 23.39
CA HIS A 98 14.16 59.95 24.19
C HIS A 98 14.86 60.26 25.49
N ALA A 99 15.30 59.22 26.23
CA ALA A 99 16.07 59.37 27.46
C ALA A 99 17.39 60.10 27.22
N HIS A 100 18.09 59.81 26.12
CA HIS A 100 19.33 60.45 25.75
C HIS A 100 19.11 61.94 25.38
N THR A 101 18.06 62.25 24.66
CA THR A 101 17.67 63.61 24.31
C THR A 101 17.31 64.41 25.55
N GLU A 102 16.52 63.86 26.48
CA GLU A 102 16.20 64.52 27.76
C GLU A 102 17.45 64.80 28.61
N SER A 103 18.36 63.78 28.67
CA SER A 103 19.62 63.92 29.38
C SER A 103 20.51 65.02 28.79
N ALA A 104 20.56 65.08 27.42
CA ALA A 104 21.32 66.13 26.74
C ALA A 104 20.71 67.50 26.80
N GLY A 105 19.38 67.59 26.96
CA GLY A 105 18.63 68.88 27.13
C GLY A 105 18.64 69.42 28.50
N ALA A 106 18.99 68.62 29.48
CA ALA A 106 19.12 69.02 30.87
C ALA A 106 20.50 69.68 31.10
#